data_1828e3e296c2c8b7ff945b49732b0c31
#
_entry.id   1828e3e296c2c8b7ff945b49732b0c31
#
_cell.length_a   1.000
_cell.length_b   1.000
_cell.length_c   1.000
_cell.angle_alpha   90.00
_cell.angle_beta   90.00
_cell.angle_gamma   90.00
#
_symmetry.space_group_name_H-M   'P 1'
#
loop_
_entity.id
_entity.type
_entity.pdbx_description
1 polymer ?
#
loop_
_entity_poly.entity_id
_entity_poly.type
_entity_poly.pdbx_seq_one_letter_code
_entity_poly.pdbx_strand_id
1 'polypeptide(L)'
;MNETTNQNTQKSNYTLSQYERGMSSEMIALFTQTFSDSEGETEGKTIGELVGDLLTTTPEQELKGFVAKQGERLIAGVLFTPLSFENGEVGYLLSPMATLTECQGKGVGQALINFGLEHLKQQGIELVFTYGDPNFYSRVGFQQVTEAQFKAPHTLSFPHGWLAQSLAGELTSIQGTSFCVQGLDSPAYW
;
A
#
# COMPACT_ATOMS: atom_id res chain seq x y z
N MET A 1 1.15 -25.86 -41.79
CA MET A 1 1.42 -24.44 -41.55
C MET A 1 1.07 -24.14 -40.10
N ASN A 2 2.08 -24.10 -39.25
CA ASN A 2 1.92 -23.80 -37.83
C ASN A 2 2.22 -22.33 -37.64
N GLU A 3 1.17 -21.55 -37.36
CA GLU A 3 1.36 -20.18 -36.90
C GLU A 3 1.70 -20.22 -35.41
N THR A 4 2.96 -19.99 -35.11
CA THR A 4 3.47 -19.79 -33.75
C THR A 4 3.06 -18.39 -33.31
N THR A 5 2.04 -18.30 -32.48
CA THR A 5 1.63 -17.06 -31.82
C THR A 5 2.75 -16.61 -30.87
N ASN A 6 3.52 -15.64 -31.33
CA ASN A 6 4.58 -15.02 -30.57
C ASN A 6 3.94 -14.10 -29.50
N GLN A 7 3.74 -14.63 -28.29
CA GLN A 7 3.38 -13.79 -27.14
C GLN A 7 4.58 -12.92 -26.81
N ASN A 8 4.51 -11.68 -27.21
CA ASN A 8 5.48 -10.64 -26.89
C ASN A 8 5.36 -10.30 -25.40
N THR A 9 6.05 -11.06 -24.55
CA THR A 9 6.23 -10.75 -23.14
C THR A 9 7.15 -9.52 -23.07
N GLN A 10 6.55 -8.35 -23.00
CA GLN A 10 7.29 -7.12 -22.71
C GLN A 10 7.98 -7.32 -21.35
N LYS A 11 9.28 -7.61 -21.35
CA LYS A 11 10.10 -7.67 -20.13
C LYS A 11 9.95 -6.34 -19.42
N SER A 12 9.35 -6.37 -18.25
CA SER A 12 9.25 -5.18 -17.38
C SER A 12 10.67 -4.65 -17.14
N ASN A 13 10.90 -3.39 -17.48
CA ASN A 13 12.22 -2.75 -17.35
C ASN A 13 12.46 -2.28 -15.91
N TYR A 14 11.96 -3.02 -14.91
CA TYR A 14 12.13 -2.75 -13.48
C TYR A 14 12.18 -4.04 -12.68
N THR A 15 12.74 -3.96 -11.48
CA THR A 15 12.79 -5.03 -10.49
C THR A 15 11.93 -4.69 -9.29
N LEU A 16 11.36 -5.72 -8.64
CA LEU A 16 10.61 -5.60 -7.39
C LEU A 16 11.44 -6.21 -6.27
N SER A 17 11.48 -5.53 -5.12
CA SER A 17 12.19 -6.03 -3.94
C SER A 17 11.53 -5.53 -2.64
N GLN A 18 11.92 -6.11 -1.52
CA GLN A 18 11.62 -5.55 -0.21
C GLN A 18 12.36 -4.22 -0.03
N TYR A 19 11.73 -3.32 0.71
CA TYR A 19 12.37 -2.10 1.19
C TYR A 19 13.44 -2.44 2.23
N GLU A 20 14.55 -1.73 2.17
CA GLU A 20 15.62 -1.77 3.17
C GLU A 20 15.83 -0.38 3.77
N ARG A 21 16.19 -0.29 5.05
CA ARG A 21 16.38 1.01 5.77
C ARG A 21 17.34 1.96 5.07
N GLY A 22 18.33 1.44 4.33
CA GLY A 22 19.22 2.25 3.52
C GLY A 22 18.54 3.08 2.42
N MET A 23 17.29 2.73 2.06
CA MET A 23 16.49 3.40 1.04
C MET A 23 15.54 4.48 1.61
N SER A 24 15.59 4.77 2.92
CA SER A 24 14.63 5.67 3.59
C SER A 24 14.55 7.05 2.94
N SER A 25 15.70 7.68 2.67
CA SER A 25 15.72 9.02 2.06
C SER A 25 15.14 9.03 0.65
N GLU A 26 15.43 8.00 -0.15
CA GLU A 26 14.90 7.85 -1.50
C GLU A 26 13.40 7.58 -1.47
N MET A 27 12.93 6.77 -0.49
CA MET A 27 11.52 6.49 -0.29
C MET A 27 10.75 7.77 0.05
N ILE A 28 11.21 8.56 1.03
CA ILE A 28 10.61 9.85 1.39
C ILE A 28 10.57 10.78 0.18
N ALA A 29 11.66 10.90 -0.56
CA ALA A 29 11.74 11.75 -1.75
C ALA A 29 10.76 11.31 -2.85
N LEU A 30 10.62 9.99 -3.09
CA LEU A 30 9.67 9.42 -4.04
C LEU A 30 8.23 9.83 -3.71
N PHE A 31 7.81 9.66 -2.46
CA PHE A 31 6.46 10.01 -2.03
C PHE A 31 6.23 11.53 -2.07
N THR A 32 7.17 12.32 -1.55
CA THR A 32 7.11 13.78 -1.61
C THR A 32 6.92 14.27 -3.04
N GLN A 33 7.74 13.78 -3.97
CA GLN A 33 7.67 14.18 -5.38
C GLN A 33 6.34 13.77 -6.03
N THR A 34 5.95 12.51 -5.87
CA THR A 34 4.73 11.98 -6.52
C THR A 34 3.48 12.72 -6.08
N PHE A 35 3.33 12.96 -4.78
CA PHE A 35 2.17 13.68 -4.25
C PHE A 35 2.25 15.19 -4.51
N SER A 36 3.45 15.78 -4.59
CA SER A 36 3.62 17.16 -5.05
C SER A 36 3.14 17.33 -6.49
N ASP A 37 3.45 16.38 -7.36
CA ASP A 37 3.06 16.41 -8.77
C ASP A 37 1.53 16.30 -8.97
N SER A 38 0.85 15.50 -8.13
CA SER A 38 -0.59 15.23 -8.26
C SER A 38 -1.48 16.18 -7.45
N GLU A 39 -1.05 16.62 -6.27
CA GLU A 39 -1.90 17.29 -5.28
C GLU A 39 -1.29 18.61 -4.77
N GLY A 40 -0.07 18.92 -5.19
CA GLY A 40 0.65 20.15 -4.84
C GLY A 40 1.68 19.98 -3.73
N GLU A 41 2.58 20.96 -3.62
CA GLU A 41 3.77 20.89 -2.73
C GLU A 41 3.42 20.68 -1.25
N THR A 42 2.31 21.24 -0.79
CA THR A 42 1.88 21.11 0.61
C THR A 42 1.53 19.66 0.92
N GLU A 43 0.74 19.02 0.06
CA GLU A 43 0.36 17.61 0.23
C GLU A 43 1.57 16.69 0.07
N GLY A 44 2.42 16.94 -0.92
CA GLY A 44 3.66 16.20 -1.09
C GLY A 44 4.54 16.23 0.16
N LYS A 45 4.69 17.39 0.81
CA LYS A 45 5.41 17.53 2.06
C LYS A 45 4.75 16.73 3.19
N THR A 46 3.43 16.84 3.35
CA THR A 46 2.65 16.10 4.36
C THR A 46 2.84 14.59 4.22
N ILE A 47 2.74 14.06 3.01
CA ILE A 47 2.93 12.63 2.76
C ILE A 47 4.39 12.20 2.93
N GLY A 48 5.35 13.04 2.56
CA GLY A 48 6.77 12.79 2.81
C GLY A 48 7.08 12.70 4.32
N GLU A 49 6.51 13.59 5.14
CA GLU A 49 6.60 13.56 6.60
C GLU A 49 5.95 12.29 7.16
N LEU A 50 4.74 11.93 6.70
CA LEU A 50 4.08 10.69 7.08
C LEU A 50 4.96 9.46 6.80
N VAL A 51 5.55 9.36 5.60
CA VAL A 51 6.45 8.26 5.25
C VAL A 51 7.66 8.24 6.19
N GLY A 52 8.26 9.39 6.47
CA GLY A 52 9.37 9.52 7.43
C GLY A 52 8.99 9.01 8.82
N ASP A 53 7.81 9.38 9.31
CA ASP A 53 7.30 8.94 10.61
C ASP A 53 7.05 7.43 10.62
N LEU A 54 6.42 6.87 9.60
CA LEU A 54 6.20 5.43 9.49
C LEU A 54 7.51 4.63 9.48
N LEU A 55 8.51 5.10 8.73
CA LEU A 55 9.82 4.44 8.64
C LEU A 55 10.62 4.50 9.93
N THR A 56 10.37 5.50 10.79
CA THR A 56 11.13 5.72 12.04
C THR A 56 10.41 5.22 13.29
N THR A 57 9.08 5.32 13.34
CA THR A 57 8.29 4.98 14.54
C THR A 57 7.70 3.57 14.52
N THR A 58 7.50 2.98 13.33
CA THR A 58 7.00 1.61 13.26
C THR A 58 8.15 0.62 13.49
N PRO A 59 8.00 -0.38 14.38
CA PRO A 59 8.99 -1.43 14.58
C PRO A 59 9.32 -2.15 13.25
N GLU A 60 10.60 -2.45 13.04
CA GLU A 60 11.09 -3.03 11.77
C GLU A 60 10.40 -4.35 11.41
N GLN A 61 10.10 -5.19 12.39
CA GLN A 61 9.40 -6.45 12.20
C GLN A 61 7.93 -6.26 11.79
N GLU A 62 7.35 -5.12 12.09
CA GLU A 62 5.94 -4.78 11.82
C GLU A 62 5.77 -4.01 10.51
N LEU A 63 6.75 -3.21 10.13
CA LEU A 63 6.73 -2.47 8.87
C LEU A 63 7.08 -3.42 7.71
N LYS A 64 6.19 -3.50 6.74
CA LYS A 64 6.43 -4.23 5.48
C LYS A 64 6.46 -3.22 4.34
N GLY A 65 7.64 -2.96 3.81
CA GLY A 65 7.85 -2.06 2.68
C GLY A 65 8.30 -2.82 1.43
N PHE A 66 7.83 -2.37 0.27
CA PHE A 66 8.25 -2.92 -1.02
C PHE A 66 8.50 -1.79 -2.00
N VAL A 67 9.44 -2.01 -2.93
CA VAL A 67 9.88 -1.02 -3.89
C VAL A 67 10.00 -1.60 -5.30
N ALA A 68 9.79 -0.74 -6.29
CA ALA A 68 10.14 -1.00 -7.68
C ALA A 68 11.31 -0.11 -8.07
N LYS A 69 12.34 -0.71 -8.70
CA LYS A 69 13.53 -0.01 -9.17
C LYS A 69 13.71 -0.15 -10.67
N GLN A 70 14.09 0.94 -11.32
CA GLN A 70 14.59 0.95 -12.68
C GLN A 70 16.08 1.33 -12.65
N GLY A 71 16.96 0.34 -12.82
CA GLY A 71 18.36 0.49 -12.46
C GLY A 71 18.50 0.76 -10.96
N GLU A 72 19.21 1.81 -10.60
CA GLU A 72 19.37 2.23 -9.19
C GLU A 72 18.25 3.15 -8.69
N ARG A 73 17.38 3.65 -9.57
CA ARG A 73 16.34 4.63 -9.21
C ARG A 73 15.08 3.94 -8.69
N LEU A 74 14.57 4.38 -7.54
CA LEU A 74 13.24 4.03 -7.08
C LEU A 74 12.18 4.69 -7.98
N ILE A 75 11.25 3.89 -8.48
CA ILE A 75 10.15 4.35 -9.33
C ILE A 75 8.76 4.12 -8.72
N ALA A 76 8.66 3.24 -7.72
CA ALA A 76 7.46 3.07 -6.92
C ALA A 76 7.81 2.54 -5.53
N GLY A 77 6.94 2.83 -4.57
CA GLY A 77 7.04 2.36 -3.19
C GLY A 77 5.66 2.12 -2.58
N VAL A 78 5.57 1.14 -1.68
CA VAL A 78 4.37 0.86 -0.89
C VAL A 78 4.77 0.44 0.51
N LEU A 79 4.01 0.91 1.50
CA LEU A 79 4.17 0.52 2.89
C LEU A 79 2.91 -0.19 3.38
N PHE A 80 3.12 -1.19 4.22
CA PHE A 80 2.08 -1.89 4.96
C PHE A 80 2.44 -1.88 6.44
N THR A 81 1.48 -1.53 7.28
CA THR A 81 1.62 -1.47 8.73
C THR A 81 0.50 -2.23 9.43
N PRO A 82 0.69 -2.73 10.66
CA PRO A 82 -0.36 -3.42 11.39
C PRO A 82 -1.63 -2.58 11.56
N LEU A 83 -2.77 -3.23 11.39
CA LEU A 83 -4.08 -2.77 11.80
C LEU A 83 -4.63 -3.82 12.77
N SER A 84 -4.66 -3.51 14.06
CA SER A 84 -5.13 -4.41 15.11
C SER A 84 -6.59 -4.13 15.48
N PHE A 85 -7.30 -5.15 15.96
CA PHE A 85 -8.69 -5.08 16.39
C PHE A 85 -8.83 -5.43 17.87
N GLU A 86 -9.87 -4.93 18.54
CA GLU A 86 -10.15 -5.19 19.97
C GLU A 86 -10.19 -6.67 20.33
N ASN A 87 -10.60 -7.53 19.42
CA ASN A 87 -10.67 -8.97 19.62
C ASN A 87 -9.31 -9.69 19.51
N GLY A 88 -8.24 -8.95 19.22
CA GLY A 88 -6.87 -9.45 19.08
C GLY A 88 -6.50 -9.90 17.67
N GLU A 89 -7.41 -9.82 16.70
CA GLU A 89 -7.06 -10.04 15.31
C GLU A 89 -6.19 -8.91 14.78
N VAL A 90 -5.28 -9.25 13.85
CA VAL A 90 -4.36 -8.30 13.23
C VAL A 90 -4.38 -8.49 11.73
N GLY A 91 -4.77 -7.43 11.02
CA GLY A 91 -4.54 -7.28 9.60
C GLY A 91 -3.41 -6.30 9.32
N TYR A 92 -3.22 -5.96 8.07
CA TYR A 92 -2.28 -4.92 7.64
C TYR A 92 -2.99 -3.84 6.83
N LEU A 93 -2.58 -2.60 7.04
CA LEU A 93 -3.05 -1.45 6.27
C LEU A 93 -2.00 -1.07 5.23
N LEU A 94 -2.38 -1.10 3.95
CA LEU A 94 -1.62 -0.55 2.84
C LEU A 94 -1.80 0.98 2.87
N SER A 95 -0.80 1.69 3.30
CA SER A 95 -0.74 3.16 3.29
C SER A 95 0.65 3.67 3.66
N PRO A 96 1.22 4.61 2.88
CA PRO A 96 0.81 5.07 1.56
C PRO A 96 1.43 4.23 0.42
N MET A 97 1.03 4.56 -0.82
CA MET A 97 1.59 3.99 -2.04
C MET A 97 1.85 5.09 -3.07
N ALA A 98 3.01 5.04 -3.73
CA ALA A 98 3.37 5.98 -4.78
C ALA A 98 4.03 5.30 -5.98
N THR A 99 3.77 5.84 -7.17
CA THR A 99 4.51 5.53 -8.41
C THR A 99 4.84 6.85 -9.07
N LEU A 100 6.12 7.07 -9.43
CA LEU A 100 6.55 8.28 -10.12
C LEU A 100 5.64 8.60 -11.29
N THR A 101 5.31 9.87 -11.48
CA THR A 101 4.33 10.36 -12.47
C THR A 101 4.62 9.82 -13.87
N GLU A 102 5.87 9.83 -14.32
CA GLU A 102 6.28 9.30 -15.62
C GLU A 102 6.21 7.76 -15.73
N CYS A 103 6.07 7.05 -14.61
CA CYS A 103 5.95 5.60 -14.55
C CYS A 103 4.51 5.11 -14.34
N GLN A 104 3.56 6.02 -14.11
CA GLN A 104 2.14 5.69 -13.95
C GLN A 104 1.52 5.15 -15.24
N GLY A 105 0.37 4.47 -15.11
CA GLY A 105 -0.35 3.90 -16.24
C GLY A 105 0.32 2.68 -16.92
N LYS A 106 1.50 2.26 -16.44
CA LYS A 106 2.29 1.14 -17.00
C LYS A 106 2.20 -0.15 -16.16
N GLY A 107 1.30 -0.20 -15.19
CA GLY A 107 1.08 -1.37 -14.33
C GLY A 107 2.10 -1.56 -13.20
N VAL A 108 3.09 -0.66 -13.05
CA VAL A 108 4.15 -0.76 -12.01
C VAL A 108 3.55 -0.84 -10.61
N GLY A 109 2.62 0.07 -10.28
CA GLY A 109 1.98 0.12 -8.96
C GLY A 109 1.19 -1.15 -8.64
N GLN A 110 0.41 -1.66 -9.59
CA GLN A 110 -0.34 -2.91 -9.40
C GLN A 110 0.59 -4.11 -9.21
N ALA A 111 1.68 -4.19 -10.00
CA ALA A 111 2.68 -5.24 -9.85
C ALA A 111 3.37 -5.19 -8.49
N LEU A 112 3.70 -3.99 -8.00
CA LEU A 112 4.32 -3.79 -6.69
C LEU A 112 3.38 -4.17 -5.55
N ILE A 113 2.10 -3.76 -5.60
CA ILE A 113 1.11 -4.15 -4.59
C ILE A 113 0.95 -5.68 -4.57
N ASN A 114 0.76 -6.32 -5.72
CA ASN A 114 0.63 -7.79 -5.80
C ASN A 114 1.87 -8.50 -5.25
N PHE A 115 3.07 -7.99 -5.53
CA PHE A 115 4.31 -8.51 -4.96
C PHE A 115 4.31 -8.42 -3.44
N GLY A 116 3.89 -7.28 -2.87
CA GLY A 116 3.74 -7.09 -1.43
C GLY A 116 2.69 -8.03 -0.81
N LEU A 117 1.51 -8.13 -1.41
CA LEU A 117 0.42 -9.00 -0.93
C LEU A 117 0.86 -10.48 -0.89
N GLU A 118 1.58 -10.94 -1.90
CA GLU A 118 2.11 -12.31 -1.93
C GLU A 118 3.13 -12.54 -0.79
N HIS A 119 4.00 -11.58 -0.50
CA HIS A 119 4.93 -11.67 0.63
C HIS A 119 4.22 -11.66 1.98
N LEU A 120 3.18 -10.83 2.15
CA LEU A 120 2.35 -10.82 3.35
C LEU A 120 1.67 -12.18 3.57
N LYS A 121 1.09 -12.75 2.50
CA LYS A 121 0.47 -14.06 2.52
C LYS A 121 1.45 -15.17 2.93
N GLN A 122 2.67 -15.16 2.41
CA GLN A 122 3.73 -16.11 2.78
C GLN A 122 4.15 -15.98 4.25
N GLN A 123 3.94 -14.81 4.87
CA GLN A 123 4.19 -14.56 6.29
C GLN A 123 2.97 -14.91 7.17
N GLY A 124 1.90 -15.46 6.60
CA GLY A 124 0.69 -15.85 7.33
C GLY A 124 -0.26 -14.69 7.63
N ILE A 125 -0.09 -13.53 6.98
CA ILE A 125 -1.03 -12.42 7.08
C ILE A 125 -2.23 -12.74 6.20
N GLU A 126 -3.42 -12.69 6.79
CA GLU A 126 -4.65 -13.14 6.14
C GLU A 126 -5.53 -11.97 5.68
N LEU A 127 -5.35 -10.77 6.27
CA LEU A 127 -6.26 -9.65 6.06
C LEU A 127 -5.48 -8.37 5.77
N VAL A 128 -5.84 -7.69 4.69
CA VAL A 128 -5.23 -6.42 4.29
C VAL A 128 -6.31 -5.39 3.97
N PHE A 129 -6.08 -4.17 4.44
CA PHE A 129 -6.95 -3.01 4.24
C PHE A 129 -6.23 -1.94 3.43
N THR A 130 -7.00 -1.05 2.83
CA THR A 130 -6.49 0.21 2.27
C THR A 130 -7.58 1.27 2.29
N TYR A 131 -7.18 2.53 2.27
CA TYR A 131 -8.07 3.67 2.16
C TYR A 131 -7.66 4.50 0.94
N GLY A 132 -8.51 4.51 -0.10
CA GLY A 132 -8.20 5.18 -1.36
C GLY A 132 -9.19 4.89 -2.49
N ASP A 133 -8.76 5.09 -3.74
CA ASP A 133 -9.62 4.95 -4.93
C ASP A 133 -10.04 3.49 -5.18
N PRO A 134 -11.34 3.17 -5.07
CA PRO A 134 -11.85 1.83 -5.33
C PRO A 134 -11.56 1.33 -6.76
N ASN A 135 -11.52 2.23 -7.75
CA ASN A 135 -11.26 1.86 -9.14
C ASN A 135 -9.83 1.38 -9.37
N PHE A 136 -8.88 1.89 -8.58
CA PHE A 136 -7.49 1.45 -8.62
C PHE A 136 -7.31 0.13 -7.84
N TYR A 137 -7.74 0.10 -6.59
CA TYR A 137 -7.47 -1.02 -5.70
C TYR A 137 -8.28 -2.29 -6.01
N SER A 138 -9.47 -2.17 -6.63
CA SER A 138 -10.21 -3.34 -7.10
C SER A 138 -9.43 -4.16 -8.13
N ARG A 139 -8.53 -3.54 -8.89
CA ARG A 139 -7.69 -4.22 -9.89
C ARG A 139 -6.62 -5.13 -9.27
N VAL A 140 -6.35 -4.97 -7.99
CA VAL A 140 -5.41 -5.78 -7.22
C VAL A 140 -6.13 -6.59 -6.12
N GLY A 141 -7.45 -6.77 -6.26
CA GLY A 141 -8.25 -7.71 -5.47
C GLY A 141 -8.92 -7.14 -4.23
N PHE A 142 -8.77 -5.85 -3.93
CA PHE A 142 -9.50 -5.23 -2.81
C PHE A 142 -10.99 -5.07 -3.15
N GLN A 143 -11.83 -5.23 -2.14
CA GLN A 143 -13.26 -5.04 -2.20
C GLN A 143 -13.68 -3.92 -1.25
N GLN A 144 -14.68 -3.16 -1.66
CA GLN A 144 -15.27 -2.15 -0.81
C GLN A 144 -15.94 -2.79 0.40
N VAL A 145 -15.65 -2.26 1.57
CA VAL A 145 -16.23 -2.71 2.85
C VAL A 145 -16.84 -1.53 3.59
N THR A 146 -17.64 -1.84 4.59
CA THR A 146 -18.30 -0.84 5.43
C THR A 146 -17.69 -0.82 6.83
N GLU A 147 -17.83 0.28 7.57
CA GLU A 147 -17.45 0.36 8.99
C GLU A 147 -18.28 -0.59 9.88
N ALA A 148 -19.44 -1.06 9.41
CA ALA A 148 -20.20 -2.12 10.08
C ALA A 148 -19.54 -3.50 9.96
N GLN A 149 -18.76 -3.72 8.91
CA GLN A 149 -17.97 -4.96 8.72
C GLN A 149 -16.61 -4.87 9.39
N PHE A 150 -15.94 -3.74 9.19
CA PHE A 150 -14.61 -3.46 9.75
C PHE A 150 -14.56 -1.97 10.10
N LYS A 151 -14.57 -1.67 11.39
CA LYS A 151 -14.49 -0.27 11.82
C LYS A 151 -13.11 0.29 11.52
N ALA A 152 -13.07 1.47 10.90
CA ALA A 152 -11.82 2.20 10.68
C ALA A 152 -11.30 2.84 11.99
N PRO A 153 -10.00 3.11 12.12
CA PRO A 153 -9.43 3.75 13.32
C PRO A 153 -10.02 5.13 13.62
N HIS A 154 -10.32 5.89 12.57
CA HIS A 154 -10.92 7.21 12.64
C HIS A 154 -12.15 7.31 11.74
N THR A 155 -12.91 8.39 11.89
CA THR A 155 -14.06 8.68 11.01
C THR A 155 -13.57 8.90 9.59
N LEU A 156 -14.10 8.13 8.65
CA LEU A 156 -13.73 8.21 7.25
C LEU A 156 -14.35 9.45 6.58
N SER A 157 -13.50 10.29 5.96
CA SER A 157 -13.96 11.41 5.13
C SER A 157 -14.56 10.95 3.81
N PHE A 158 -14.11 9.79 3.29
CA PHE A 158 -14.60 9.15 2.06
C PHE A 158 -14.91 7.67 2.31
N PRO A 159 -16.07 7.31 2.94
CA PRO A 159 -16.37 5.92 3.33
C PRO A 159 -16.31 4.90 2.20
N HIS A 160 -16.54 5.29 0.94
CA HIS A 160 -16.40 4.42 -0.23
C HIS A 160 -14.95 4.02 -0.54
N GLY A 161 -13.98 4.75 0.01
CA GLY A 161 -12.56 4.42 -0.10
C GLY A 161 -12.07 3.39 0.89
N TRP A 162 -12.91 2.91 1.82
CA TRP A 162 -12.54 1.86 2.76
C TRP A 162 -12.65 0.48 2.10
N LEU A 163 -11.52 -0.19 1.96
CA LEU A 163 -11.39 -1.40 1.18
C LEU A 163 -10.63 -2.47 1.96
N ALA A 164 -10.98 -3.73 1.75
CA ALA A 164 -10.29 -4.87 2.35
C ALA A 164 -10.11 -6.01 1.36
N GLN A 165 -9.15 -6.89 1.66
CA GLN A 165 -8.89 -8.12 0.92
C GLN A 165 -8.50 -9.22 1.90
N SER A 166 -9.09 -10.41 1.75
CA SER A 166 -8.58 -11.62 2.40
C SER A 166 -7.55 -12.31 1.51
N LEU A 167 -6.41 -12.67 2.10
CA LEU A 167 -5.35 -13.42 1.43
C LEU A 167 -5.46 -14.94 1.64
N ALA A 168 -6.36 -15.38 2.53
CA ALA A 168 -6.46 -16.78 2.95
C ALA A 168 -7.83 -17.44 2.72
N GLY A 169 -8.86 -16.70 2.32
CA GLY A 169 -10.20 -17.25 2.15
C GLY A 169 -11.26 -16.19 1.97
N GLU A 170 -12.44 -16.40 2.57
CA GLU A 170 -13.52 -15.42 2.54
C GLU A 170 -13.23 -14.23 3.46
N LEU A 171 -13.70 -13.06 3.06
CA LEU A 171 -13.61 -11.85 3.85
C LEU A 171 -14.73 -11.83 4.88
N THR A 172 -14.39 -12.17 6.12
CA THR A 172 -15.35 -12.18 7.26
C THR A 172 -15.20 -10.91 8.08
N SER A 173 -16.33 -10.34 8.53
CA SER A 173 -16.35 -9.12 9.32
C SER A 173 -15.73 -9.31 10.71
N ILE A 174 -15.02 -8.27 11.18
CA ILE A 174 -14.48 -8.18 12.53
C ILE A 174 -15.23 -7.08 13.28
N GLN A 175 -15.81 -7.43 14.42
CA GLN A 175 -16.49 -6.46 15.27
C GLN A 175 -15.50 -5.79 16.25
N GLY A 176 -15.81 -4.58 16.65
CA GLY A 176 -15.01 -3.79 17.57
C GLY A 176 -14.18 -2.71 16.88
N THR A 177 -13.46 -1.94 17.70
CA THR A 177 -12.61 -0.83 17.24
C THR A 177 -11.32 -1.37 16.62
N SER A 178 -10.82 -0.70 15.60
CA SER A 178 -9.47 -0.96 15.07
C SER A 178 -8.49 0.13 15.49
N PHE A 179 -7.20 -0.22 15.48
CA PHE A 179 -6.10 0.65 15.88
C PHE A 179 -5.00 0.55 14.83
N CYS A 180 -4.52 1.69 14.36
CA CYS A 180 -3.39 1.80 13.45
C CYS A 180 -2.09 2.15 14.20
N VAL A 181 -0.97 2.13 13.50
CA VAL A 181 0.32 2.57 14.05
C VAL A 181 0.32 4.08 14.29
N GLN A 182 1.18 4.53 15.21
CA GLN A 182 1.26 5.93 15.64
C GLN A 182 1.37 6.92 14.48
N GLY A 183 2.14 6.63 13.43
CA GLY A 183 2.31 7.51 12.27
C GLY A 183 1.02 7.75 11.48
N LEU A 184 0.03 6.85 11.58
CA LEU A 184 -1.28 6.95 10.91
C LEU A 184 -2.41 7.35 11.88
N ASP A 185 -2.10 7.49 13.18
CA ASP A 185 -3.11 7.79 14.21
C ASP A 185 -3.43 9.29 14.27
N SER A 186 -3.89 9.82 13.14
CA SER A 186 -4.38 11.19 13.00
C SER A 186 -5.62 11.23 12.11
N PRO A 187 -6.72 11.89 12.53
CA PRO A 187 -7.92 12.04 11.69
C PRO A 187 -7.66 12.67 10.32
N ALA A 188 -6.52 13.36 10.14
CA ALA A 188 -6.16 14.00 8.88
C ALA A 188 -5.89 13.02 7.73
N TYR A 189 -5.66 11.74 8.04
CA TYR A 189 -5.36 10.70 7.05
C TYR A 189 -6.57 9.82 6.68
N TRP A 190 -7.76 10.12 7.27
CA TRP A 190 -8.94 9.24 7.15
C TRP A 190 -10.19 9.93 6.59
#